data_a58c9fa1776af6fa9af67b622e8937df
#
_entry.id   a58c9fa1776af6fa9af67b622e8937df
#
_cell.length_a   1.000
_cell.length_b   1.000
_cell.length_c   1.000
_cell.angle_alpha   90.00
_cell.angle_beta   90.00
_cell.angle_gamma   90.00
#
_symmetry.space_group_name_H-M   'P 1'
#
loop_
_entity.id
_entity.type
_entity.pdbx_description
1 polymer ?
#
loop_
_entity_poly.entity_id
_entity_poly.type
_entity_poly.pdbx_seq_one_letter_code
_entity_poly.pdbx_strand_id
1 'polypeptide(L)'
;MTFLANENFPAPSVVYLQRAGFDVLSGSKLFHGSSDEEIIAIAKARDLVILTMGKDYGLLIFKGKIKDLPPIVFFRFPNEYPPDLPGRIFEEHMEGGSVTIAGRFTVVEERKALRQRHY
;
A
#
# COMPACT_ATOMS: atom_id res chain seq x y z
N MET A 1 4.64 -5.26 -11.81
CA MET A 1 4.40 -5.13 -10.36
C MET A 1 2.91 -5.12 -10.09
N THR A 2 2.45 -5.97 -9.21
CA THR A 2 1.04 -6.09 -8.85
C THR A 2 0.83 -5.63 -7.42
N PHE A 3 -0.24 -4.88 -7.18
CA PHE A 3 -0.56 -4.29 -5.89
C PHE A 3 -1.77 -4.98 -5.28
N LEU A 4 -1.76 -5.12 -3.96
CA LEU A 4 -2.91 -5.57 -3.18
C LEU A 4 -3.39 -4.43 -2.30
N ALA A 5 -4.55 -3.87 -2.63
CA ALA A 5 -5.16 -2.83 -1.82
C ALA A 5 -5.86 -3.46 -0.61
N ASN A 6 -5.41 -3.12 0.60
CA ASN A 6 -6.03 -3.60 1.83
C ASN A 6 -7.47 -3.07 1.96
N GLU A 7 -8.30 -3.69 2.79
CA GLU A 7 -9.71 -3.31 2.96
C GLU A 7 -9.89 -1.84 3.32
N ASN A 8 -8.97 -1.28 4.09
CA ASN A 8 -9.03 0.13 4.50
C ASN A 8 -8.57 1.11 3.42
N PHE A 9 -8.02 0.63 2.30
CA PHE A 9 -7.63 1.50 1.20
C PHE A 9 -8.88 1.87 0.41
N PRO A 10 -9.13 3.17 0.16
CA PRO A 10 -10.41 3.60 -0.43
C PRO A 10 -10.68 3.01 -1.81
N ALA A 11 -11.88 2.50 -2.00
CA ALA A 11 -12.30 1.94 -3.29
C ALA A 11 -12.15 2.91 -4.47
N PRO A 12 -12.47 4.21 -4.34
CA PRO A 12 -12.21 5.17 -5.43
C PRO A 12 -10.74 5.29 -5.81
N SER A 13 -9.81 5.13 -4.87
CA SER A 13 -8.38 5.09 -5.17
C SER A 13 -7.99 3.82 -5.93
N VAL A 14 -8.58 2.68 -5.58
CA VAL A 14 -8.37 1.43 -6.32
C VAL A 14 -8.81 1.61 -7.79
N VAL A 15 -10.02 2.12 -7.99
CA VAL A 15 -10.55 2.37 -9.34
C VAL A 15 -9.68 3.36 -10.11
N TYR A 16 -9.26 4.43 -9.44
CA TYR A 16 -8.39 5.42 -10.05
C TYR A 16 -7.09 4.79 -10.56
N LEU A 17 -6.43 4.00 -9.72
CA LEU A 17 -5.16 3.34 -10.08
C LEU A 17 -5.35 2.32 -11.20
N GLN A 18 -6.43 1.54 -11.14
CA GLN A 18 -6.74 0.58 -12.21
C GLN A 18 -6.92 1.28 -13.56
N ARG A 19 -7.64 2.40 -13.57
CA ARG A 19 -7.83 3.21 -14.79
C ARG A 19 -6.54 3.87 -15.28
N ALA A 20 -5.62 4.15 -14.37
CA ALA A 20 -4.32 4.68 -14.71
C ALA A 20 -3.33 3.62 -15.22
N GLY A 21 -3.76 2.36 -15.27
CA GLY A 21 -2.95 1.27 -15.82
C GLY A 21 -2.20 0.44 -14.78
N PHE A 22 -2.41 0.70 -13.48
CA PHE A 22 -1.83 -0.12 -12.42
C PHE A 22 -2.61 -1.42 -12.25
N ASP A 23 -1.88 -2.50 -12.02
CA ASP A 23 -2.48 -3.81 -11.71
C ASP A 23 -2.74 -3.88 -10.21
N VAL A 24 -3.97 -3.58 -9.80
CA VAL A 24 -4.38 -3.51 -8.40
C VAL A 24 -5.49 -4.52 -8.11
N LEU A 25 -5.24 -5.41 -7.15
CA LEU A 25 -6.23 -6.33 -6.63
C LEU A 25 -6.94 -5.69 -5.43
N SER A 26 -8.27 -5.83 -5.36
CA SER A 26 -9.05 -5.32 -4.24
C SER A 26 -9.10 -6.33 -3.11
N GLY A 27 -8.46 -6.02 -1.98
CA GLY A 27 -8.48 -6.87 -0.79
C GLY A 27 -9.87 -6.99 -0.19
N SER A 28 -10.69 -5.93 -0.25
CA SER A 28 -12.05 -5.97 0.25
C SER A 28 -12.96 -6.94 -0.54
N LYS A 29 -12.68 -7.13 -1.82
CA LYS A 29 -13.44 -8.06 -2.66
C LYS A 29 -12.92 -9.49 -2.60
N LEU A 30 -11.58 -9.65 -2.59
CA LEU A 30 -10.94 -10.96 -2.73
C LEU A 30 -10.58 -11.59 -1.38
N PHE A 31 -10.25 -10.80 -0.37
CA PHE A 31 -9.71 -11.26 0.90
C PHE A 31 -10.41 -10.61 2.09
N HIS A 32 -11.71 -10.40 1.98
CA HIS A 32 -12.52 -9.75 3.02
C HIS A 32 -12.37 -10.47 4.37
N GLY A 33 -12.13 -9.68 5.42
CA GLY A 33 -12.01 -10.20 6.78
C GLY A 33 -10.65 -10.81 7.12
N SER A 34 -9.68 -10.79 6.19
CA SER A 34 -8.33 -11.30 6.48
C SER A 34 -7.59 -10.39 7.47
N SER A 35 -6.81 -11.00 8.36
CA SER A 35 -5.92 -10.27 9.27
C SER A 35 -4.74 -9.66 8.52
N ASP A 36 -4.02 -8.73 9.16
CA ASP A 36 -2.82 -8.14 8.57
C ASP A 36 -1.75 -9.20 8.30
N GLU A 37 -1.59 -10.15 9.20
CA GLU A 37 -0.65 -11.27 9.01
C GLU A 37 -1.04 -12.14 7.82
N GLU A 38 -2.33 -12.40 7.63
CA GLU A 38 -2.82 -13.15 6.48
C GLU A 38 -2.58 -12.41 5.17
N ILE A 39 -2.82 -11.10 5.14
CA ILE A 39 -2.57 -10.25 3.98
C ILE A 39 -1.08 -10.26 3.63
N ILE A 40 -0.20 -10.14 4.63
CA ILE A 40 1.25 -10.22 4.42
C ILE A 40 1.63 -11.58 3.81
N ALA A 41 1.09 -12.67 4.33
CA ALA A 41 1.36 -14.00 3.81
C ALA A 41 0.92 -14.15 2.35
N ILE A 42 -0.25 -13.62 2.01
CA ILE A 42 -0.76 -13.63 0.63
C ILE A 42 0.16 -12.82 -0.29
N ALA A 43 0.56 -11.62 0.15
CA ALA A 43 1.43 -10.76 -0.64
C ALA A 43 2.80 -11.38 -0.87
N LYS A 44 3.37 -12.05 0.14
CA LYS A 44 4.63 -12.77 0.00
C LYS A 44 4.51 -13.92 -1.01
N ALA A 45 3.46 -14.72 -0.88
CA ALA A 45 3.26 -15.90 -1.74
C ALA A 45 3.02 -15.52 -3.20
N ARG A 46 2.41 -14.37 -3.46
CA ARG A 46 2.03 -13.92 -4.80
C ARG A 46 2.89 -12.76 -5.32
N ASP A 47 3.91 -12.36 -4.59
CA ASP A 47 4.79 -11.24 -4.96
C ASP A 47 4.00 -9.94 -5.20
N LEU A 48 3.20 -9.55 -4.21
CA LEU A 48 2.36 -8.35 -4.28
C LEU A 48 2.92 -7.23 -3.40
N VAL A 49 2.63 -5.99 -3.80
CA VAL A 49 2.90 -4.79 -3.00
C VAL A 49 1.61 -4.43 -2.26
N ILE A 50 1.67 -4.27 -0.95
CA ILE A 50 0.50 -3.92 -0.13
C ILE A 50 0.31 -2.40 -0.15
N LEU A 51 -0.92 -1.94 -0.47
CA LEU A 51 -1.34 -0.55 -0.30
C LEU A 51 -2.30 -0.50 0.89
N THR A 52 -1.99 0.33 1.90
CA THR A 52 -2.78 0.36 3.12
C THR A 52 -2.86 1.77 3.71
N MET A 53 -3.99 2.06 4.38
CA MET A 53 -4.16 3.24 5.23
C MET A 53 -3.90 2.89 6.71
N GLY A 54 -3.66 1.62 7.03
CA GLY A 54 -3.49 1.15 8.40
C GLY A 54 -2.05 1.24 8.89
N LYS A 55 -1.87 1.87 10.05
CA LYS A 55 -0.56 2.02 10.69
C LYS A 55 -0.02 0.73 11.32
N ASP A 56 -0.88 -0.28 11.50
CA ASP A 56 -0.52 -1.51 12.22
C ASP A 56 0.55 -2.33 11.49
N TYR A 57 0.62 -2.22 10.17
CA TYR A 57 1.70 -2.86 9.40
C TYR A 57 3.09 -2.36 9.86
N GLY A 58 3.21 -1.06 10.15
CA GLY A 58 4.45 -0.50 10.66
C GLY A 58 4.84 -1.11 12.01
N LEU A 59 3.87 -1.37 12.88
CA LEU A 59 4.12 -2.01 14.17
C LEU A 59 4.65 -3.43 14.01
N LEU A 60 4.12 -4.20 13.07
CA LEU A 60 4.59 -5.55 12.78
C LEU A 60 6.05 -5.55 12.32
N ILE A 61 6.42 -4.56 11.49
CA ILE A 61 7.79 -4.40 11.01
C ILE A 61 8.74 -4.04 12.15
N PHE A 62 8.38 -3.03 12.95
CA PHE A 62 9.24 -2.55 14.04
C PHE A 62 9.46 -3.58 15.14
N LYS A 63 8.47 -4.46 15.37
CA LYS A 63 8.59 -5.53 16.36
C LYS A 63 9.38 -6.74 15.85
N GLY A 64 9.79 -6.74 14.59
CA GLY A 64 10.53 -7.83 13.99
C GLY A 64 9.82 -9.17 13.99
N LYS A 65 8.48 -9.16 14.07
CA LYS A 65 7.66 -10.38 14.15
C LYS A 65 7.58 -11.16 12.87
N ILE A 66 7.84 -10.49 11.74
CA ILE A 66 7.71 -11.09 10.41
C ILE A 66 9.02 -10.89 9.67
N LYS A 67 9.57 -11.98 9.13
CA LYS A 67 10.76 -11.95 8.27
C LYS A 67 10.33 -11.96 6.81
N ASP A 68 11.21 -11.45 5.94
CA ASP A 68 11.00 -11.43 4.49
C ASP A 68 9.70 -10.74 4.10
N LEU A 69 9.54 -9.50 4.56
CA LEU A 69 8.33 -8.72 4.34
C LEU A 69 8.15 -8.35 2.86
N PRO A 70 6.90 -8.38 2.36
CA PRO A 70 6.61 -7.80 1.06
C PRO A 70 6.77 -6.28 1.11
N PRO A 71 6.91 -5.60 -0.04
CA PRO A 71 6.87 -4.15 -0.06
C PRO A 71 5.50 -3.65 0.44
N ILE A 72 5.51 -2.64 1.30
CA ILE A 72 4.30 -2.06 1.86
C ILE A 72 4.33 -0.56 1.63
N VAL A 73 3.21 -0.02 1.13
CA VAL A 73 3.01 1.42 0.97
C VAL A 73 1.91 1.84 1.95
N PHE A 74 2.28 2.60 2.95
CA PHE A 74 1.38 3.13 3.96
C PHE A 74 1.05 4.58 3.62
N PHE A 75 -0.25 4.87 3.45
CA PHE A 75 -0.75 6.21 3.18
C PHE A 75 -1.16 6.85 4.51
N ARG A 76 -0.38 7.81 4.93
CA ARG A 76 -0.56 8.51 6.21
C ARG A 76 -1.36 9.78 5.99
N PHE A 77 -2.69 9.64 6.03
CA PHE A 77 -3.63 10.74 5.77
C PHE A 77 -4.44 10.98 7.04
N PRO A 78 -4.03 11.94 7.91
CA PRO A 78 -4.64 12.10 9.24
C PRO A 78 -6.00 12.78 9.23
N ASN A 79 -6.35 13.51 8.18
CA ASN A 79 -7.58 14.30 8.10
C ASN A 79 -8.52 13.72 7.05
N GLU A 80 -9.71 14.31 6.94
CA GLU A 80 -10.61 14.00 5.84
C GLU A 80 -9.96 14.37 4.50
N TYR A 81 -10.16 13.53 3.51
CA TYR A 81 -9.57 13.69 2.19
C TYR A 81 -10.51 13.11 1.13
N PRO A 82 -10.44 13.58 -0.11
CA PRO A 82 -11.15 12.92 -1.21
C PRO A 82 -10.70 11.47 -1.34
N PRO A 83 -11.64 10.51 -1.46
CA PRO A 83 -11.26 9.09 -1.42
C PRO A 83 -10.42 8.61 -2.61
N ASP A 84 -10.32 9.39 -3.67
CA ASP A 84 -9.41 9.10 -4.79
C ASP A 84 -8.01 9.71 -4.62
N LEU A 85 -7.82 10.56 -3.59
CA LEU A 85 -6.56 11.28 -3.40
C LEU A 85 -5.36 10.36 -3.13
N PRO A 86 -5.46 9.33 -2.29
CA PRO A 86 -4.34 8.41 -2.12
C PRO A 86 -3.84 7.82 -3.43
N GLY A 87 -4.76 7.39 -4.29
CA GLY A 87 -4.40 6.86 -5.61
C GLY A 87 -3.74 7.89 -6.51
N ARG A 88 -4.28 9.11 -6.52
CA ARG A 88 -3.70 10.20 -7.34
C ARG A 88 -2.29 10.56 -6.89
N ILE A 89 -2.06 10.67 -5.60
CA ILE A 89 -0.73 10.99 -5.06
C ILE A 89 0.25 9.86 -5.36
N PHE A 90 -0.17 8.61 -5.20
CA PHE A 90 0.67 7.45 -5.51
C PHE A 90 1.07 7.45 -6.98
N GLU A 91 0.13 7.70 -7.89
CA GLU A 91 0.42 7.80 -9.32
C GLU A 91 1.49 8.86 -9.60
N GLU A 92 1.36 10.05 -9.00
CA GLU A 92 2.34 11.12 -9.19
C GLU A 92 3.75 10.69 -8.79
N HIS A 93 3.89 10.00 -7.66
CA HIS A 93 5.19 9.51 -7.21
C HIS A 93 5.76 8.46 -8.16
N MET A 94 4.92 7.55 -8.65
CA MET A 94 5.36 6.47 -9.54
C MET A 94 5.72 6.99 -10.93
N GLU A 95 4.99 7.96 -11.45
CA GLU A 95 5.28 8.58 -12.75
C GLU A 95 6.60 9.33 -12.76
N GLY A 96 7.02 9.87 -11.64
CA GLY A 96 8.32 10.52 -11.51
C GLY A 96 9.52 9.61 -11.77
N GLY A 97 9.32 8.29 -11.71
CA GLY A 97 10.32 7.28 -12.07
C GLY A 97 11.49 7.16 -11.10
N SER A 98 11.55 7.99 -10.04
CA SER A 98 12.65 7.99 -9.08
C SER A 98 12.36 7.17 -7.81
N VAL A 99 11.15 6.65 -7.67
CA VAL A 99 10.73 5.92 -6.47
C VAL A 99 10.88 4.43 -6.69
N THR A 100 11.63 3.77 -5.81
CA THR A 100 11.75 2.31 -5.76
C THR A 100 10.93 1.78 -4.60
N ILE A 101 10.00 0.88 -4.88
CA ILE A 101 9.11 0.30 -3.87
C ILE A 101 9.62 -1.04 -3.35
N ALA A 102 10.29 -1.82 -4.20
CA ALA A 102 10.76 -3.16 -3.86
C ALA A 102 11.67 -3.16 -2.62
N GLY A 103 11.42 -4.09 -1.70
CA GLY A 103 12.22 -4.25 -0.49
C GLY A 103 12.09 -3.12 0.51
N ARG A 104 11.04 -2.29 0.43
CA ARG A 104 10.90 -1.10 1.26
C ARG A 104 9.54 -0.98 1.90
N PHE A 105 9.53 -0.32 3.05
CA PHE A 105 8.33 0.25 3.66
C PHE A 105 8.28 1.72 3.26
N THR A 106 7.24 2.10 2.53
CA THR A 106 7.09 3.46 2.00
C THR A 106 5.92 4.16 2.68
N VAL A 107 6.13 5.35 3.19
CA VAL A 107 5.08 6.19 3.76
C VAL A 107 4.78 7.32 2.78
N VAL A 108 3.54 7.39 2.33
CA VAL A 108 3.03 8.45 1.46
C VAL A 108 2.16 9.38 2.30
N GLU A 109 2.48 10.67 2.30
CA GLU A 109 1.73 11.64 3.07
C GLU A 109 0.78 12.45 2.19
N GLU A 110 -0.27 13.01 2.82
CA GLU A 110 -1.31 13.79 2.15
C GLU A 110 -0.74 14.98 1.37
N ARG A 111 0.37 15.56 1.82
CA ARG A 111 1.03 16.70 1.16
C ARG A 111 2.04 16.29 0.10
N LYS A 112 1.86 15.12 -0.48
CA LYS A 112 2.74 14.57 -1.52
C LYS A 112 4.17 14.28 -1.03
N ALA A 113 4.41 14.28 0.27
CA ALA A 113 5.68 13.84 0.84
C ALA A 113 5.77 12.32 0.81
N LEU A 114 6.97 11.81 0.64
CA LEU A 114 7.23 10.37 0.65
C LEU A 114 8.45 10.07 1.49
N ARG A 115 8.33 9.07 2.35
CA ARG A 115 9.43 8.57 3.19
C ARG A 115 9.58 7.08 3.00
N GLN A 116 10.80 6.59 3.05
CA GLN A 116 11.07 5.17 2.85
C GLN A 116 12.04 4.64 3.89
N ARG A 117 11.87 3.36 4.20
CA ARG A 117 12.78 2.59 5.03
C ARG A 117 13.10 1.28 4.32
N HIS A 118 14.37 0.96 4.22
CA HIS A 118 14.82 -0.35 3.77
C HIS A 118 14.52 -1.40 4.83
N TYR A 119 14.09 -2.53 4.39
CA TYR A 119 13.97 -3.70 5.25
C TYR A 119 15.34 -4.25 5.66
#